data_0272de3fd66971205a41602922c63d49
#
_entry.id   0272de3fd66971205a41602922c63d49
#
_cell.length_a   1.000
_cell.length_b   1.000
_cell.length_c   1.000
_cell.angle_alpha   90.00
_cell.angle_beta   90.00
_cell.angle_gamma   90.00
#
_symmetry.space_group_name_H-M   'P 1'
#
loop_
_entity.id
_entity.type
_entity.pdbx_description
1 polymer ?
#
loop_
_entity_poly.entity_id
_entity_poly.type
_entity_poly.pdbx_seq_one_letter_code
_entity_poly.pdbx_strand_id
1 'polypeptide(L)'
;KEELTEIVEFLKNPNEFSKLGARIPKGVLLVGPPGTGKTLLARAVAGEADAPFFSISGSDFVEMYVGVGASRVRDLFDQAKKSAPSIIFIDEIDAVGRHRGAGMGGGHDEREQTLNQLLVEMDGFGANDGVIVIAATNRPDILDPALLRPGRFDRQVTVGRPDLKGREEILKVHAKNKPLSPDVELSVIAKSTAGFTGAELL
;
A
#
# COMPACT_ATOMS: atom_id res chain seq x y z
N LYS A 1 -10.03 3.53 -9.16
CA LYS A 1 -11.06 2.88 -8.30
C LYS A 1 -11.39 1.47 -8.80
N GLU A 2 -11.54 1.26 -10.09
CA GLU A 2 -11.89 -0.04 -10.69
C GLU A 2 -10.90 -1.15 -10.32
N GLU A 3 -9.59 -0.88 -10.41
CA GLU A 3 -8.54 -1.84 -10.08
C GLU A 3 -8.58 -2.34 -8.63
N LEU A 4 -8.97 -1.48 -7.69
CA LEU A 4 -9.10 -1.88 -6.28
C LEU A 4 -10.40 -2.64 -6.02
N THR A 5 -11.45 -2.36 -6.79
CA THR A 5 -12.71 -3.12 -6.74
C THR A 5 -12.49 -4.55 -7.18
N GLU A 6 -11.70 -4.80 -8.24
CA GLU A 6 -11.32 -6.15 -8.67
C GLU A 6 -10.59 -6.92 -7.55
N ILE A 7 -9.74 -6.24 -6.78
CA ILE A 7 -9.03 -6.88 -5.65
C ILE A 7 -10.01 -7.29 -4.56
N VAL A 8 -10.97 -6.42 -4.22
CA VAL A 8 -12.02 -6.73 -3.24
C VAL A 8 -12.84 -7.93 -3.69
N GLU A 9 -13.27 -7.96 -4.94
CA GLU A 9 -14.05 -9.07 -5.51
C GLU A 9 -13.25 -10.37 -5.48
N PHE A 10 -11.98 -10.33 -5.85
CA PHE A 10 -11.10 -11.50 -5.77
C PHE A 10 -10.97 -12.04 -4.34
N LEU A 11 -10.74 -11.17 -3.37
CA LEU A 11 -10.59 -11.59 -1.97
C LEU A 11 -11.87 -12.16 -1.39
N LYS A 12 -13.03 -11.69 -1.86
CA LYS A 12 -14.35 -12.25 -1.48
C LYS A 12 -14.62 -13.62 -2.12
N ASN A 13 -14.23 -13.79 -3.38
CA ASN A 13 -14.56 -14.99 -4.18
C ASN A 13 -13.36 -15.51 -5.00
N PRO A 14 -12.27 -15.98 -4.35
CA PRO A 14 -11.05 -16.37 -5.06
C PRO A 14 -11.27 -17.48 -6.09
N ASN A 15 -12.22 -18.40 -5.83
CA ASN A 15 -12.49 -19.53 -6.70
C ASN A 15 -13.16 -19.18 -8.04
N GLU A 16 -13.91 -18.09 -8.10
CA GLU A 16 -14.55 -17.65 -9.34
C GLU A 16 -13.51 -17.10 -10.32
N PHE A 17 -12.57 -16.30 -9.82
CA PHE A 17 -11.49 -15.76 -10.64
C PHE A 17 -10.54 -16.83 -11.18
N SER A 18 -10.25 -17.86 -10.39
CA SER A 18 -9.42 -18.99 -10.82
C SER A 18 -10.06 -19.77 -11.98
N LYS A 19 -11.39 -19.93 -11.96
CA LYS A 19 -12.13 -20.63 -13.03
C LYS A 19 -12.18 -19.85 -14.35
N LEU A 20 -12.15 -18.52 -14.27
CA LEU A 20 -12.19 -17.65 -15.43
C LEU A 20 -10.81 -17.42 -16.08
N GLY A 21 -9.74 -17.98 -15.51
CA GLY A 21 -8.37 -17.78 -15.99
C GLY A 21 -7.88 -16.34 -15.88
N ALA A 22 -8.56 -15.53 -15.07
CA ALA A 22 -8.15 -14.14 -14.82
C ALA A 22 -6.81 -14.10 -14.07
N ARG A 23 -5.88 -13.27 -14.56
CA ARG A 23 -4.64 -12.99 -13.83
C ARG A 23 -4.91 -12.01 -12.70
N ILE A 24 -4.86 -12.53 -11.49
CA ILE A 24 -4.98 -11.73 -10.29
C ILE A 24 -3.61 -11.10 -10.01
N PRO A 25 -3.53 -9.79 -9.76
CA PRO A 25 -2.28 -9.16 -9.38
C PRO A 25 -1.83 -9.69 -8.01
N LYS A 26 -0.58 -10.14 -7.92
CA LYS A 26 0.02 -10.50 -6.63
C LYS A 26 0.36 -9.26 -5.80
N GLY A 27 0.79 -8.21 -6.47
CA GLY A 27 1.21 -6.97 -5.85
C GLY A 27 0.67 -5.73 -6.54
N VAL A 28 0.24 -4.78 -5.74
CA VAL A 28 -0.25 -3.47 -6.17
C VAL A 28 0.56 -2.38 -5.49
N LEU A 29 1.07 -1.44 -6.27
CA LEU A 29 1.81 -0.30 -5.78
C LEU A 29 0.91 0.95 -5.79
N LEU A 30 0.64 1.50 -4.61
CA LEU A 30 -0.03 2.79 -4.45
C LEU A 30 1.03 3.90 -4.50
N VAL A 31 0.90 4.78 -5.48
CA VAL A 31 1.85 5.87 -5.73
C VAL A 31 1.15 7.21 -5.53
N GLY A 32 1.75 8.12 -4.79
CA GLY A 32 1.20 9.46 -4.64
C GLY A 32 1.88 10.27 -3.55
N PRO A 33 1.63 11.59 -3.49
CA PRO A 33 2.18 12.46 -2.46
C PRO A 33 1.84 11.97 -1.03
N PRO A 34 2.64 12.32 -0.02
CA PRO A 34 2.30 12.03 1.36
C PRO A 34 0.95 12.67 1.73
N GLY A 35 0.21 12.07 2.66
CA GLY A 35 -1.06 12.59 3.15
C GLY A 35 -2.27 12.41 2.21
N THR A 36 -2.12 11.72 1.08
CA THR A 36 -3.22 11.47 0.13
C THR A 36 -4.14 10.29 0.52
N GLY A 37 -3.85 9.59 1.61
CA GLY A 37 -4.71 8.53 2.14
C GLY A 37 -4.41 7.13 1.60
N LYS A 38 -3.20 6.86 1.12
CA LYS A 38 -2.80 5.52 0.61
C LYS A 38 -3.03 4.41 1.63
N THR A 39 -2.62 4.61 2.88
CA THR A 39 -2.81 3.66 3.99
C THR A 39 -4.29 3.44 4.30
N LEU A 40 -5.09 4.51 4.32
CA LEU A 40 -6.54 4.42 4.52
C LEU A 40 -7.22 3.65 3.39
N LEU A 41 -6.75 3.85 2.16
CA LEU A 41 -7.27 3.14 0.99
C LEU A 41 -6.99 1.63 1.07
N ALA A 42 -5.78 1.24 1.46
CA ALA A 42 -5.44 -0.16 1.66
C ALA A 42 -6.28 -0.81 2.77
N ARG A 43 -6.47 -0.12 3.88
CA ARG A 43 -7.38 -0.58 4.96
C ARG A 43 -8.82 -0.68 4.52
N ALA A 44 -9.30 0.24 3.70
CA ALA A 44 -10.66 0.22 3.15
C ALA A 44 -10.87 -1.01 2.25
N VAL A 45 -9.88 -1.36 1.44
CA VAL A 45 -9.90 -2.58 0.60
C VAL A 45 -10.01 -3.83 1.48
N ALA A 46 -9.22 -3.93 2.54
CA ALA A 46 -9.27 -5.06 3.47
C ALA A 46 -10.61 -5.15 4.21
N GLY A 47 -11.12 -4.01 4.69
CA GLY A 47 -12.41 -3.93 5.37
C GLY A 47 -13.59 -4.30 4.47
N GLU A 48 -13.58 -3.82 3.23
CA GLU A 48 -14.61 -4.14 2.24
C GLU A 48 -14.59 -5.63 1.84
N ALA A 49 -13.40 -6.23 1.79
CA ALA A 49 -13.21 -7.64 1.50
C ALA A 49 -13.39 -8.57 2.71
N ASP A 50 -13.52 -8.00 3.92
CA ASP A 50 -13.50 -8.75 5.19
C ASP A 50 -12.27 -9.67 5.31
N ALA A 51 -11.12 -9.16 4.87
CA ALA A 51 -9.87 -9.89 4.83
C ALA A 51 -8.91 -9.44 5.95
N PRO A 52 -8.16 -10.36 6.58
CA PRO A 52 -7.08 -10.02 7.50
C PRO A 52 -6.08 -9.05 6.86
N PHE A 53 -5.66 -8.05 7.64
CA PHE A 53 -4.79 -6.98 7.20
C PHE A 53 -3.51 -6.95 8.04
N PHE A 54 -2.39 -7.26 7.41
CA PHE A 54 -1.07 -7.25 8.02
C PHE A 54 -0.32 -6.01 7.53
N SER A 55 -0.07 -5.06 8.41
CA SER A 55 0.58 -3.79 8.07
C SER A 55 1.96 -3.70 8.68
N ILE A 56 2.92 -3.25 7.87
CA ILE A 56 4.29 -2.96 8.29
C ILE A 56 4.80 -1.73 7.54
N SER A 57 5.70 -0.97 8.15
CA SER A 57 6.45 0.09 7.47
C SER A 57 7.76 -0.45 6.92
N GLY A 58 8.14 -0.01 5.71
CA GLY A 58 9.46 -0.30 5.16
C GLY A 58 10.60 0.18 6.05
N SER A 59 10.39 1.27 6.80
CA SER A 59 11.35 1.78 7.79
C SER A 59 11.59 0.80 8.94
N ASP A 60 10.59 0.04 9.35
CA ASP A 60 10.71 -0.95 10.43
C ASP A 60 11.69 -2.08 10.09
N PHE A 61 11.93 -2.32 8.81
CA PHE A 61 12.92 -3.32 8.36
C PHE A 61 14.36 -2.80 8.37
N VAL A 62 14.55 -1.48 8.33
CA VAL A 62 15.87 -0.84 8.19
C VAL A 62 16.51 -0.50 9.53
N GLU A 63 15.69 -0.32 10.58
CA GLU A 63 16.15 0.04 11.93
C GLU A 63 16.68 -1.16 12.73
N MET A 64 16.70 -2.35 12.12
CA MET A 64 17.02 -3.58 12.83
C MET A 64 18.44 -4.08 12.58
N TYR A 65 18.93 -4.90 13.52
CA TYR A 65 20.19 -5.61 13.39
C TYR A 65 20.23 -6.52 12.16
N VAL A 66 21.42 -6.78 11.63
CA VAL A 66 21.66 -7.59 10.42
C VAL A 66 20.86 -8.90 10.44
N GLY A 67 20.09 -9.13 9.37
CA GLY A 67 19.29 -10.35 9.18
C GLY A 67 17.91 -10.34 9.84
N VAL A 68 17.59 -9.40 10.73
CA VAL A 68 16.28 -9.32 11.39
C VAL A 68 15.19 -8.85 10.44
N GLY A 69 15.51 -7.91 9.54
CA GLY A 69 14.58 -7.43 8.53
C GLY A 69 14.10 -8.55 7.59
N ALA A 70 15.03 -9.36 7.09
CA ALA A 70 14.69 -10.49 6.22
C ALA A 70 13.84 -11.55 6.94
N SER A 71 14.15 -11.84 8.22
CA SER A 71 13.34 -12.76 9.04
C SER A 71 11.93 -12.25 9.24
N ARG A 72 11.75 -10.95 9.52
CA ARG A 72 10.43 -10.33 9.66
C ARG A 72 9.60 -10.38 8.37
N VAL A 73 10.22 -10.16 7.23
CA VAL A 73 9.54 -10.31 5.93
C VAL A 73 9.00 -11.72 5.80
N ARG A 74 9.83 -12.72 6.08
CA ARG A 74 9.44 -14.13 6.01
C ARG A 74 8.27 -14.46 6.94
N ASP A 75 8.37 -14.05 8.20
CA ASP A 75 7.33 -14.30 9.21
C ASP A 75 6.00 -13.63 8.83
N LEU A 76 6.05 -12.41 8.28
CA LEU A 76 4.89 -11.67 7.81
C LEU A 76 4.17 -12.43 6.68
N PHE A 77 4.90 -12.93 5.69
CA PHE A 77 4.33 -13.68 4.59
C PHE A 77 3.79 -15.05 5.04
N ASP A 78 4.47 -15.71 5.97
CA ASP A 78 3.98 -16.98 6.55
C ASP A 78 2.66 -16.79 7.32
N GLN A 79 2.53 -15.72 8.09
CA GLN A 79 1.29 -15.38 8.78
C GLN A 79 0.15 -15.07 7.80
N ALA A 80 0.43 -14.29 6.77
CA ALA A 80 -0.55 -13.94 5.75
C ALA A 80 -1.05 -15.17 4.98
N LYS A 81 -0.16 -16.08 4.60
CA LYS A 81 -0.50 -17.33 3.93
C LYS A 81 -1.40 -18.24 4.81
N LYS A 82 -1.12 -18.32 6.11
CA LYS A 82 -1.94 -19.07 7.07
C LYS A 82 -3.32 -18.49 7.27
N SER A 83 -3.49 -17.22 7.04
CA SER A 83 -4.74 -16.46 7.21
C SER A 83 -5.40 -16.10 5.88
N ALA A 84 -5.01 -16.75 4.79
CA ALA A 84 -5.57 -16.46 3.46
C ALA A 84 -7.09 -16.74 3.40
N PRO A 85 -7.88 -15.92 2.68
CA PRO A 85 -7.46 -14.75 1.91
C PRO A 85 -7.08 -13.57 2.80
N SER A 86 -5.95 -12.92 2.51
CA SER A 86 -5.39 -11.86 3.35
C SER A 86 -4.67 -10.79 2.53
N ILE A 87 -4.45 -9.62 3.15
CA ILE A 87 -3.69 -8.51 2.58
C ILE A 87 -2.46 -8.22 3.44
N ILE A 88 -1.30 -8.14 2.79
CA ILE A 88 -0.10 -7.55 3.36
C ILE A 88 -0.02 -6.11 2.86
N PHE A 89 0.14 -5.15 3.76
CA PHE A 89 0.37 -3.76 3.43
C PHE A 89 1.76 -3.31 3.88
N ILE A 90 2.57 -2.83 2.94
CA ILE A 90 3.91 -2.31 3.18
C ILE A 90 3.90 -0.82 2.89
N ASP A 91 3.85 0.01 3.94
CA ASP A 91 3.98 1.45 3.78
C ASP A 91 5.45 1.84 3.59
N GLU A 92 5.72 2.96 2.94
CA GLU A 92 7.07 3.48 2.72
C GLU A 92 8.04 2.43 2.14
N ILE A 93 7.59 1.68 1.12
CA ILE A 93 8.40 0.59 0.54
C ILE A 93 9.75 1.09 -0.02
N ASP A 94 9.86 2.36 -0.34
CA ASP A 94 11.10 3.00 -0.79
C ASP A 94 12.19 3.02 0.29
N ALA A 95 11.86 2.83 1.56
CA ALA A 95 12.86 2.67 2.61
C ALA A 95 13.70 1.40 2.42
N VAL A 96 13.08 0.33 1.92
CA VAL A 96 13.72 -0.98 1.64
C VAL A 96 14.05 -1.13 0.16
N GLY A 97 13.14 -0.71 -0.69
CA GLY A 97 13.16 -0.96 -2.14
C GLY A 97 13.92 0.07 -2.96
N ARG A 98 14.83 0.83 -2.37
CA ARG A 98 15.61 1.83 -3.09
C ARG A 98 16.62 1.20 -4.04
N HIS A 99 16.75 1.78 -5.25
CA HIS A 99 17.72 1.36 -6.25
C HIS A 99 19.14 1.29 -5.68
N ARG A 100 19.89 0.25 -6.08
CA ARG A 100 21.31 0.03 -5.72
C ARG A 100 22.16 1.16 -6.28
N GLY A 101 22.40 2.21 -5.49
CA GLY A 101 23.38 3.26 -5.81
C GLY A 101 24.74 2.90 -5.23
N ALA A 102 25.82 3.26 -5.93
CA ALA A 102 27.20 3.08 -5.48
C ALA A 102 27.48 3.94 -4.23
N GLY A 103 27.11 3.44 -3.07
CA GLY A 103 27.38 4.06 -1.76
C GLY A 103 28.06 3.09 -0.83
N MET A 104 29.28 3.41 -0.40
CA MET A 104 30.09 2.62 0.54
C MET A 104 29.57 2.85 1.96
N GLY A 105 28.98 1.80 2.60
CA GLY A 105 28.59 1.84 4.01
C GLY A 105 27.75 0.66 4.46
N GLY A 106 27.98 0.11 5.64
CA GLY A 106 27.45 -1.13 6.18
C GLY A 106 25.91 -1.22 6.38
N GLY A 107 25.16 -0.12 6.16
CA GLY A 107 23.69 -0.13 6.15
C GLY A 107 23.08 -0.56 4.82
N HIS A 108 23.91 -0.78 3.79
CA HIS A 108 23.44 -1.24 2.46
C HIS A 108 23.17 -2.74 2.45
N ASP A 109 23.94 -3.53 3.17
CA ASP A 109 23.81 -5.00 3.17
C ASP A 109 22.47 -5.45 3.76
N GLU A 110 22.00 -4.79 4.81
CA GLU A 110 20.71 -5.11 5.45
C GLU A 110 19.51 -4.81 4.57
N ARG A 111 19.50 -3.63 3.96
CA ARG A 111 18.43 -3.24 3.02
C ARG A 111 18.38 -4.18 1.85
N GLU A 112 19.55 -4.53 1.31
CA GLU A 112 19.65 -5.43 0.18
C GLU A 112 19.17 -6.84 0.53
N GLN A 113 19.54 -7.36 1.71
CA GLN A 113 19.05 -8.65 2.20
C GLN A 113 17.54 -8.64 2.41
N THR A 114 16.99 -7.59 2.99
CA THR A 114 15.55 -7.43 3.21
C THR A 114 14.80 -7.32 1.89
N LEU A 115 15.30 -6.52 0.94
CA LEU A 115 14.74 -6.41 -0.39
C LEU A 115 14.76 -7.77 -1.12
N ASN A 116 15.89 -8.47 -1.10
CA ASN A 116 16.02 -9.78 -1.72
C ASN A 116 15.04 -10.78 -1.10
N GLN A 117 14.87 -10.78 0.22
CA GLN A 117 13.89 -11.63 0.88
C GLN A 117 12.46 -11.29 0.46
N LEU A 118 12.13 -9.99 0.35
CA LEU A 118 10.83 -9.55 -0.14
C LEU A 118 10.57 -10.07 -1.56
N LEU A 119 11.56 -9.98 -2.44
CA LEU A 119 11.44 -10.48 -3.81
C LEU A 119 11.26 -12.01 -3.85
N VAL A 120 11.99 -12.72 -3.00
CA VAL A 120 11.85 -14.19 -2.85
C VAL A 120 10.44 -14.56 -2.39
N GLU A 121 9.92 -13.88 -1.37
CA GLU A 121 8.57 -14.12 -0.88
C GLU A 121 7.50 -13.78 -1.93
N MET A 122 7.66 -12.66 -2.64
CA MET A 122 6.76 -12.29 -3.74
C MET A 122 6.74 -13.31 -4.88
N ASP A 123 7.89 -13.90 -5.20
CA ASP A 123 8.00 -14.95 -6.21
C ASP A 123 7.50 -16.30 -5.71
N GLY A 124 7.56 -16.54 -4.40
CA GLY A 124 7.30 -17.81 -3.74
C GLY A 124 5.83 -18.16 -3.54
N PHE A 125 4.88 -17.26 -3.80
CA PHE A 125 3.45 -17.56 -3.74
C PHE A 125 2.76 -17.39 -5.08
N GLY A 126 1.71 -18.19 -5.31
CA GLY A 126 0.89 -18.18 -6.52
C GLY A 126 -0.39 -17.36 -6.34
N ALA A 127 -1.09 -17.13 -7.45
CA ALA A 127 -2.41 -16.49 -7.44
C ALA A 127 -3.44 -17.28 -6.59
N ASN A 128 -3.22 -18.58 -6.39
CA ASN A 128 -4.11 -19.44 -5.62
C ASN A 128 -3.87 -19.38 -4.10
N ASP A 129 -2.80 -18.77 -3.65
CA ASP A 129 -2.48 -18.69 -2.22
C ASP A 129 -3.33 -17.66 -1.47
N GLY A 130 -4.12 -16.85 -2.18
CA GLY A 130 -5.08 -15.93 -1.60
C GLY A 130 -4.44 -14.74 -0.86
N VAL A 131 -3.16 -14.44 -1.11
CA VAL A 131 -2.46 -13.30 -0.53
C VAL A 131 -2.26 -12.23 -1.58
N ILE A 132 -2.63 -10.99 -1.24
CA ILE A 132 -2.33 -9.81 -2.05
C ILE A 132 -1.41 -8.88 -1.25
N VAL A 133 -0.36 -8.41 -1.89
CA VAL A 133 0.55 -7.44 -1.31
C VAL A 133 0.26 -6.05 -1.87
N ILE A 134 -0.07 -5.12 -1.01
CA ILE A 134 -0.23 -3.70 -1.37
C ILE A 134 0.95 -2.95 -0.78
N ALA A 135 1.70 -2.25 -1.60
CA ALA A 135 2.76 -1.37 -1.14
C ALA A 135 2.41 0.09 -1.42
N ALA A 136 2.93 1.00 -0.62
CA ALA A 136 2.76 2.44 -0.82
C ALA A 136 4.11 3.15 -0.86
N THR A 137 4.22 4.14 -1.76
CA THR A 137 5.37 5.02 -1.84
C THR A 137 4.97 6.42 -2.31
N ASN A 138 5.69 7.41 -1.85
CA ASN A 138 5.66 8.77 -2.40
C ASN A 138 6.83 9.04 -3.36
N ARG A 139 7.75 8.08 -3.51
CA ARG A 139 8.96 8.19 -4.33
C ARG A 139 9.13 6.97 -5.27
N PRO A 140 8.25 6.83 -6.28
CA PRO A 140 8.36 5.70 -7.21
C PRO A 140 9.63 5.77 -8.07
N ASP A 141 10.21 6.96 -8.22
CA ASP A 141 11.42 7.23 -9.00
C ASP A 141 12.68 6.55 -8.46
N ILE A 142 12.72 6.25 -7.16
CA ILE A 142 13.89 5.66 -6.51
C ILE A 142 13.77 4.14 -6.28
N LEU A 143 12.64 3.55 -6.63
CA LEU A 143 12.42 2.12 -6.44
C LEU A 143 13.30 1.27 -7.37
N ASP A 144 13.79 0.15 -6.84
CA ASP A 144 14.51 -0.85 -7.63
C ASP A 144 13.56 -1.43 -8.70
N PRO A 145 13.94 -1.41 -9.99
CA PRO A 145 13.13 -1.96 -11.07
C PRO A 145 12.73 -3.42 -10.87
N ALA A 146 13.49 -4.17 -10.08
CA ALA A 146 13.16 -5.55 -9.75
C ALA A 146 11.82 -5.70 -9.02
N LEU A 147 11.39 -4.69 -8.25
CA LEU A 147 10.10 -4.67 -7.57
C LEU A 147 8.92 -4.54 -8.56
N LEU A 148 9.15 -3.89 -9.70
CA LEU A 148 8.12 -3.55 -10.68
C LEU A 148 7.99 -4.59 -11.80
N ARG A 149 8.73 -5.70 -11.72
CA ARG A 149 8.66 -6.77 -12.70
C ARG A 149 7.32 -7.51 -12.65
N PRO A 150 6.87 -8.09 -13.78
CA PRO A 150 5.67 -8.93 -13.81
C PRO A 150 5.70 -10.03 -12.75
N GLY A 151 4.58 -10.21 -12.06
CA GLY A 151 4.46 -11.16 -10.93
C GLY A 151 4.88 -10.61 -9.56
N ARG A 152 5.29 -9.33 -9.50
CA ARG A 152 5.57 -8.59 -8.26
C ARG A 152 4.61 -7.41 -8.15
N PHE A 153 5.10 -6.17 -8.01
CA PHE A 153 4.25 -4.96 -8.06
C PHE A 153 4.05 -4.51 -9.51
N ASP A 154 3.37 -5.33 -10.27
CA ASP A 154 3.13 -5.11 -11.70
C ASP A 154 1.92 -4.22 -11.98
N ARG A 155 1.11 -3.93 -10.97
CA ARG A 155 0.00 -2.99 -11.05
C ARG A 155 0.27 -1.75 -10.19
N GLN A 156 0.16 -0.58 -10.81
CA GLN A 156 0.35 0.70 -10.12
C GLN A 156 -0.96 1.49 -10.11
N VAL A 157 -1.33 2.02 -8.94
CA VAL A 157 -2.49 2.87 -8.75
C VAL A 157 -2.02 4.22 -8.23
N THR A 158 -2.29 5.28 -8.98
CA THR A 158 -1.96 6.64 -8.55
C THR A 158 -3.05 7.19 -7.64
N VAL A 159 -2.65 7.58 -6.43
CA VAL A 159 -3.49 8.27 -5.44
C VAL A 159 -3.08 9.73 -5.42
N GLY A 160 -3.75 10.52 -6.24
CA GLY A 160 -3.48 11.95 -6.38
C GLY A 160 -4.08 12.80 -5.26
N ARG A 161 -3.77 14.10 -5.32
CA ARG A 161 -4.46 15.08 -4.46
C ARG A 161 -5.95 15.13 -4.82
N PRO A 162 -6.83 15.34 -3.82
CA PRO A 162 -8.26 15.39 -4.07
C PRO A 162 -8.65 16.63 -4.90
N ASP A 163 -9.60 16.45 -5.79
CA ASP A 163 -10.27 17.55 -6.47
C ASP A 163 -11.19 18.33 -5.51
N LEU A 164 -11.86 19.37 -6.01
CA LEU A 164 -12.74 20.20 -5.19
C LEU A 164 -13.81 19.37 -4.44
N LYS A 165 -14.45 18.45 -5.16
CA LYS A 165 -15.49 17.59 -4.58
C LYS A 165 -14.91 16.61 -3.55
N GLY A 166 -13.76 16.04 -3.86
CA GLY A 166 -13.02 15.18 -2.94
C GLY A 166 -12.62 15.90 -1.65
N ARG A 167 -12.17 17.15 -1.73
CA ARG A 167 -11.84 17.95 -0.54
C ARG A 167 -13.08 18.23 0.31
N GLU A 168 -14.20 18.57 -0.32
CA GLU A 168 -15.46 18.78 0.40
C GLU A 168 -15.90 17.52 1.16
N GLU A 169 -15.82 16.34 0.52
CA GLU A 169 -16.15 15.07 1.17
C GLU A 169 -15.17 14.72 2.32
N ILE A 170 -13.89 14.99 2.15
CA ILE A 170 -12.89 14.79 3.22
C ILE A 170 -13.20 15.71 4.40
N LEU A 171 -13.48 16.98 4.15
CA LEU A 171 -13.88 17.94 5.18
C LEU A 171 -15.15 17.50 5.93
N LYS A 172 -16.15 16.96 5.25
CA LYS A 172 -17.34 16.39 5.88
C LYS A 172 -17.00 15.22 6.81
N VAL A 173 -16.08 14.36 6.40
CA VAL A 173 -15.62 13.24 7.24
C VAL A 173 -14.91 13.74 8.49
N HIS A 174 -14.00 14.70 8.36
CA HIS A 174 -13.27 15.28 9.49
C HIS A 174 -14.16 16.09 10.42
N ALA A 175 -15.21 16.71 9.89
CA ALA A 175 -16.16 17.52 10.65
C ALA A 175 -17.22 16.70 11.41
N LYS A 176 -17.41 15.43 11.06
CA LYS A 176 -18.54 14.61 11.54
C LYS A 176 -18.75 14.61 13.07
N ASN A 177 -17.66 14.73 13.84
CA ASN A 177 -17.68 14.70 15.31
C ASN A 177 -17.19 16.01 15.93
N LYS A 178 -17.17 17.10 15.16
CA LYS A 178 -16.71 18.42 15.64
C LYS A 178 -17.90 19.40 15.66
N PRO A 179 -18.05 20.21 16.72
CA PRO A 179 -19.03 21.26 16.71
C PRO A 179 -18.60 22.36 15.73
N LEU A 180 -19.39 22.55 14.69
CA LEU A 180 -19.20 23.64 13.74
C LEU A 180 -20.17 24.77 14.04
N SER A 181 -19.72 26.01 13.88
CA SER A 181 -20.60 27.19 13.90
C SER A 181 -21.58 27.15 12.72
N PRO A 182 -22.82 27.65 12.86
CA PRO A 182 -23.83 27.63 11.80
C PRO A 182 -23.43 28.35 10.51
N ASP A 183 -22.46 29.26 10.60
CA ASP A 183 -21.94 30.06 9.47
C ASP A 183 -20.79 29.37 8.72
N VAL A 184 -20.36 28.18 9.14
CA VAL A 184 -19.29 27.44 8.49
C VAL A 184 -19.84 26.63 7.32
N GLU A 185 -19.43 27.01 6.09
CA GLU A 185 -19.72 26.27 4.88
C GLU A 185 -18.50 25.49 4.40
N LEU A 186 -18.55 24.15 4.50
CA LEU A 186 -17.43 23.28 4.07
C LEU A 186 -17.13 23.38 2.57
N SER A 187 -18.12 23.69 1.76
CA SER A 187 -17.95 23.93 0.33
C SER A 187 -17.08 25.16 0.03
N VAL A 188 -17.18 26.21 0.85
CA VAL A 188 -16.34 27.41 0.74
C VAL A 188 -14.89 27.10 1.15
N ILE A 189 -14.71 26.34 2.26
CA ILE A 189 -13.40 25.90 2.70
C ILE A 189 -12.75 25.02 1.63
N ALA A 190 -13.50 24.11 1.01
CA ALA A 190 -12.99 23.27 -0.07
C ALA A 190 -12.49 24.07 -1.28
N LYS A 191 -13.13 25.21 -1.60
CA LYS A 191 -12.70 26.11 -2.67
C LYS A 191 -11.40 26.83 -2.35
N SER A 192 -11.20 27.22 -1.09
CA SER A 192 -10.02 27.96 -0.64
C SER A 192 -8.80 27.07 -0.37
N THR A 193 -8.97 25.76 -0.31
CA THR A 193 -7.91 24.78 -0.02
C THR A 193 -7.45 24.02 -1.27
N ALA A 194 -7.38 24.69 -2.42
CA ALA A 194 -6.89 24.08 -3.65
C ALA A 194 -5.47 23.52 -3.48
N GLY A 195 -5.27 22.27 -3.89
CA GLY A 195 -3.98 21.58 -3.77
C GLY A 195 -3.70 20.92 -2.42
N PHE A 196 -4.57 21.04 -1.43
CA PHE A 196 -4.44 20.36 -0.15
C PHE A 196 -4.66 18.85 -0.27
N THR A 197 -3.88 18.10 0.48
CA THR A 197 -4.07 16.65 0.69
C THR A 197 -5.11 16.39 1.77
N GLY A 198 -5.53 15.13 1.92
CA GLY A 198 -6.46 14.76 2.99
C GLY A 198 -5.91 15.02 4.40
N ALA A 199 -4.61 14.89 4.59
CA ALA A 199 -3.96 15.18 5.87
C ALA A 199 -3.87 16.68 6.18
N GLU A 200 -3.75 17.52 5.15
CA GLU A 200 -3.71 18.98 5.31
C GLU A 200 -5.10 19.61 5.56
N LEU A 201 -6.16 18.84 5.31
CA LEU A 201 -7.57 19.23 5.56
C LEU A 201 -8.07 18.84 6.96
N LEU A 202 -7.25 18.16 7.77
CA LEU A 202 -7.59 17.75 9.12
C LEU A 202 -7.48 18.92 10.10
#